data_33bc17f94fa59361395c8b2c641e31c3
#
_entry.id   33bc17f94fa59361395c8b2c641e31c3
#
_cell.length_a   1.000
_cell.length_b   1.000
_cell.length_c   1.000
_cell.angle_alpha   90.00
_cell.angle_beta   90.00
_cell.angle_gamma   90.00
#
_symmetry.space_group_name_H-M   'P 1'
#
loop_
_entity.id
_entity.type
_entity.pdbx_description
1 polymer ?
#
loop_
_entity_poly.entity_id
_entity_poly.type
_entity_poly.pdbx_seq_one_letter_code
_entity_poly.pdbx_strand_id
1 'polypeptide(L)'
;MSRIIVIGSSNTDMVIKSKKLPAPGETILGGTFMMNPGGKGANQAVAAARLNGKVTFVTKTGNDMFGDEAIHLFDKEGIDTRYIIKDPKNPSGVALITVDENGENSIVVAPGSNGTLSAYDIEDEIFRTDKNDLFLMQLEIPVTTVEFVADRAMSRENRVILNPAPAHYLSDDLLKCLYLITPNETEAEILTGIKVQDETTAGKAAAKLHNKGVQNVIITLGASGAYVLSGNIAKMIPVIPVKAVDTTAAGDVFNGALAVAISEGKKIEEAVVFANKAASISVTRMGAQASAPYRKEI
;
A
#
# COMPACT_ATOMS: atom_id res chain seq x y z
N MET A 1 13.88 -4.06 -16.48
CA MET A 1 12.90 -3.76 -15.40
C MET A 1 13.47 -2.65 -14.55
N SER A 2 12.71 -1.59 -14.36
CA SER A 2 13.09 -0.44 -13.54
C SER A 2 13.04 -0.82 -12.06
N ARG A 3 13.77 -0.09 -11.22
CA ARG A 3 13.75 -0.26 -9.78
C ARG A 3 12.42 0.29 -9.21
N ILE A 4 11.91 -0.38 -8.20
CA ILE A 4 10.73 0.07 -7.42
C ILE A 4 11.23 0.46 -6.03
N ILE A 5 11.17 1.74 -5.71
CA ILE A 5 11.53 2.27 -4.41
C ILE A 5 10.23 2.41 -3.63
N VAL A 6 10.01 1.52 -2.66
CA VAL A 6 8.87 1.61 -1.75
C VAL A 6 9.29 2.42 -0.55
N ILE A 7 8.54 3.49 -0.23
CA ILE A 7 8.76 4.30 0.97
C ILE A 7 7.49 4.27 1.79
N GLY A 8 7.53 3.65 2.97
CA GLY A 8 6.30 3.43 3.74
C GLY A 8 6.52 2.74 5.07
N SER A 9 5.41 2.32 5.66
CA SER A 9 5.33 1.72 6.99
C SER A 9 5.74 0.26 7.02
N SER A 10 6.19 -0.16 8.19
CA SER A 10 6.36 -1.57 8.59
C SER A 10 5.75 -1.76 9.98
N ASN A 11 4.82 -2.70 10.13
CA ASN A 11 4.13 -2.99 11.38
C ASN A 11 4.26 -4.46 11.75
N THR A 12 4.06 -4.74 13.04
CA THR A 12 3.70 -6.07 13.52
C THR A 12 2.23 -6.06 13.89
N ASP A 13 1.42 -6.88 13.22
CA ASP A 13 -0.01 -7.02 13.47
C ASP A 13 -0.23 -8.11 14.53
N MET A 14 -0.68 -7.69 15.72
CA MET A 14 -1.03 -8.56 16.84
C MET A 14 -2.53 -8.84 16.80
N VAL A 15 -2.90 -10.03 16.37
CA VAL A 15 -4.30 -10.41 16.13
C VAL A 15 -4.78 -11.35 17.22
N ILE A 16 -5.91 -11.03 17.84
CA ILE A 16 -6.63 -11.93 18.74
C ILE A 16 -7.99 -12.24 18.13
N LYS A 17 -8.24 -13.54 17.85
CA LYS A 17 -9.57 -14.01 17.48
C LYS A 17 -10.31 -14.45 18.74
N SER A 18 -11.49 -13.86 18.97
CA SER A 18 -12.35 -14.13 20.14
C SER A 18 -13.80 -14.39 19.69
N LYS A 19 -14.67 -14.83 20.60
CA LYS A 19 -16.09 -15.07 20.27
C LYS A 19 -16.84 -13.77 19.97
N LYS A 20 -16.45 -12.67 20.59
CA LYS A 20 -17.04 -11.32 20.37
C LYS A 20 -16.00 -10.25 20.66
N LEU A 21 -16.25 -9.06 20.23
CA LEU A 21 -15.48 -7.88 20.65
C LEU A 21 -15.82 -7.54 22.12
N PRO A 22 -14.79 -7.23 22.97
CA PRO A 22 -15.05 -6.83 24.35
C PRO A 22 -15.77 -5.46 24.42
N ALA A 23 -16.77 -5.35 25.29
CA ALA A 23 -17.34 -4.06 25.63
C ALA A 23 -16.40 -3.28 26.57
N PRO A 24 -16.54 -1.93 26.67
CA PRO A 24 -15.76 -1.15 27.63
C PRO A 24 -15.86 -1.71 29.05
N GLY A 25 -14.70 -2.01 29.67
CA GLY A 25 -14.61 -2.60 31.01
C GLY A 25 -14.79 -4.12 31.06
N GLU A 26 -15.04 -4.79 29.96
CA GLU A 26 -15.19 -6.24 29.90
C GLU A 26 -13.84 -6.93 29.69
N THR A 27 -13.62 -8.04 30.41
CA THR A 27 -12.51 -8.96 30.17
C THR A 27 -13.04 -10.26 29.58
N ILE A 28 -12.55 -10.63 28.40
CA ILE A 28 -12.87 -11.89 27.74
C ILE A 28 -11.67 -12.84 27.87
N LEU A 29 -11.92 -14.05 28.39
CA LEU A 29 -10.92 -15.11 28.46
C LEU A 29 -11.08 -16.07 27.29
N GLY A 30 -9.95 -16.52 26.75
CA GLY A 30 -9.89 -17.43 25.60
C GLY A 30 -9.59 -16.67 24.31
N GLY A 31 -9.50 -17.42 23.22
CA GLY A 31 -9.16 -16.88 21.91
C GLY A 31 -7.83 -17.43 21.39
N THR A 32 -7.54 -17.12 20.13
CA THR A 32 -6.29 -17.49 19.46
C THR A 32 -5.49 -16.24 19.17
N PHE A 33 -4.24 -16.20 19.64
CA PHE A 33 -3.31 -15.11 19.35
C PHE A 33 -2.41 -15.46 18.17
N MET A 34 -2.20 -14.49 17.30
CA MET A 34 -1.29 -14.59 16.15
C MET A 34 -0.52 -13.26 15.99
N MET A 35 0.74 -13.35 15.59
CA MET A 35 1.50 -12.21 15.12
C MET A 35 1.78 -12.38 13.63
N ASN A 36 1.52 -11.33 12.85
CA ASN A 36 1.75 -11.32 11.42
C ASN A 36 2.55 -10.06 11.03
N PRO A 37 3.45 -10.17 10.04
CA PRO A 37 4.04 -8.98 9.46
C PRO A 37 2.99 -8.17 8.72
N GLY A 38 2.98 -6.85 8.94
CA GLY A 38 2.01 -5.91 8.41
C GLY A 38 2.64 -4.57 8.04
N GLY A 39 1.79 -3.55 7.89
CA GLY A 39 2.15 -2.23 7.39
C GLY A 39 2.05 -2.14 5.86
N LYS A 40 1.35 -1.11 5.37
CA LYS A 40 1.05 -0.96 3.93
C LYS A 40 2.32 -0.91 3.08
N GLY A 41 3.35 -0.18 3.53
CA GLY A 41 4.64 -0.13 2.85
C GLY A 41 5.27 -1.50 2.70
N ALA A 42 5.36 -2.25 3.79
CA ALA A 42 5.91 -3.60 3.81
C ALA A 42 5.08 -4.58 2.97
N ASN A 43 3.74 -4.52 3.06
CA ASN A 43 2.86 -5.37 2.26
C ASN A 43 3.07 -5.15 0.76
N GLN A 44 3.15 -3.88 0.33
CA GLN A 44 3.36 -3.52 -1.08
C GLN A 44 4.77 -3.90 -1.56
N ALA A 45 5.79 -3.74 -0.72
CA ALA A 45 7.16 -4.15 -1.02
C ALA A 45 7.27 -5.67 -1.21
N VAL A 46 6.70 -6.45 -0.29
CA VAL A 46 6.67 -7.92 -0.37
C VAL A 46 5.89 -8.40 -1.60
N ALA A 47 4.71 -7.82 -1.85
CA ALA A 47 3.92 -8.17 -3.03
C ALA A 47 4.71 -7.90 -4.33
N ALA A 48 5.40 -6.76 -4.43
CA ALA A 48 6.22 -6.44 -5.58
C ALA A 48 7.42 -7.38 -5.72
N ALA A 49 8.11 -7.72 -4.63
CA ALA A 49 9.27 -8.62 -4.65
C ALA A 49 8.89 -10.04 -5.09
N ARG A 50 7.80 -10.61 -4.56
CA ARG A 50 7.28 -11.93 -4.96
C ARG A 50 6.87 -12.02 -6.43
N LEU A 51 6.53 -10.87 -7.01
CA LEU A 51 6.22 -10.73 -8.44
C LEU A 51 7.45 -10.44 -9.29
N ASN A 52 8.65 -10.68 -8.75
CA ASN A 52 9.95 -10.45 -9.37
C ASN A 52 10.29 -8.95 -9.59
N GLY A 53 9.68 -8.03 -8.87
CA GLY A 53 10.07 -6.62 -8.85
C GLY A 53 11.47 -6.44 -8.25
N LYS A 54 12.26 -5.51 -8.80
CA LYS A 54 13.53 -5.09 -8.19
C LYS A 54 13.21 -4.03 -7.14
N VAL A 55 12.99 -4.46 -5.89
CA VAL A 55 12.49 -3.62 -4.80
C VAL A 55 13.61 -3.14 -3.91
N THR A 56 13.63 -1.83 -3.64
CA THR A 56 14.36 -1.18 -2.52
C THR A 56 13.32 -0.68 -1.54
N PHE A 57 13.43 -1.03 -0.26
CA PHE A 57 12.49 -0.60 0.76
C PHE A 57 13.11 0.40 1.71
N VAL A 58 12.49 1.56 1.83
CA VAL A 58 12.83 2.65 2.74
C VAL A 58 11.75 2.72 3.82
N THR A 59 12.10 2.38 5.04
CA THR A 59 11.19 2.41 6.18
C THR A 59 11.98 2.69 7.46
N LYS A 60 11.27 2.99 8.54
CA LYS A 60 11.86 3.19 9.84
C LYS A 60 11.25 2.22 10.84
N THR A 61 12.08 1.38 11.42
CA THR A 61 11.69 0.40 12.44
C THR A 61 12.29 0.79 13.79
N GLY A 62 11.72 0.28 14.87
CA GLY A 62 12.37 0.39 16.18
C GLY A 62 13.67 -0.43 16.26
N ASN A 63 14.54 -0.08 17.19
CA ASN A 63 15.67 -0.92 17.56
C ASN A 63 15.22 -1.98 18.57
N ASP A 64 14.30 -2.86 18.14
CA ASP A 64 13.64 -3.87 18.94
C ASP A 64 13.47 -5.18 18.14
N MET A 65 12.96 -6.21 18.82
CA MET A 65 12.78 -7.54 18.22
C MET A 65 11.86 -7.54 17.00
N PHE A 66 10.88 -6.64 16.94
CA PHE A 66 9.95 -6.55 15.81
C PHE A 66 10.65 -5.96 14.57
N GLY A 67 11.48 -4.93 14.77
CA GLY A 67 12.30 -4.36 13.71
C GLY A 67 13.32 -5.34 13.15
N ASP A 68 13.98 -6.12 14.03
CA ASP A 68 14.95 -7.13 13.62
C ASP A 68 14.28 -8.25 12.78
N GLU A 69 13.14 -8.75 13.26
CA GLU A 69 12.38 -9.79 12.55
C GLU A 69 11.86 -9.27 11.19
N ALA A 70 11.35 -8.05 11.14
CA ALA A 70 10.88 -7.44 9.90
C ALA A 70 11.99 -7.36 8.86
N ILE A 71 13.18 -6.87 9.22
CA ILE A 71 14.34 -6.79 8.32
C ILE A 71 14.71 -8.18 7.79
N HIS A 72 14.78 -9.17 8.70
CA HIS A 72 15.09 -10.56 8.31
C HIS A 72 14.06 -11.13 7.30
N LEU A 73 12.78 -10.84 7.47
CA LEU A 73 11.72 -11.26 6.54
C LEU A 73 11.88 -10.57 5.18
N PHE A 74 12.21 -9.27 5.14
CA PHE A 74 12.44 -8.54 3.88
C PHE A 74 13.66 -9.07 3.12
N ASP A 75 14.75 -9.37 3.83
CA ASP A 75 15.94 -10.00 3.23
C ASP A 75 15.62 -11.35 2.59
N LYS A 76 14.79 -12.18 3.24
CA LYS A 76 14.31 -13.47 2.69
C LYS A 76 13.47 -13.31 1.42
N GLU A 77 12.70 -12.22 1.30
CA GLU A 77 11.92 -11.90 0.10
C GLU A 77 12.79 -11.26 -1.01
N GLY A 78 14.10 -11.07 -0.77
CA GLY A 78 15.03 -10.49 -1.74
C GLY A 78 14.88 -8.98 -1.94
N ILE A 79 14.32 -8.29 -0.95
CA ILE A 79 14.17 -6.83 -0.92
C ILE A 79 15.50 -6.20 -0.51
N ASP A 80 15.90 -5.12 -1.18
CA ASP A 80 17.05 -4.32 -0.76
C ASP A 80 16.72 -3.51 0.51
N THR A 81 17.31 -3.93 1.63
CA THR A 81 17.04 -3.43 2.98
C THR A 81 18.05 -2.39 3.47
N ARG A 82 19.03 -1.99 2.64
CA ARG A 82 20.13 -1.07 3.03
C ARG A 82 19.66 0.29 3.53
N TYR A 83 18.45 0.69 3.17
CA TYR A 83 17.85 1.98 3.51
C TYR A 83 16.75 1.87 4.59
N ILE A 84 16.77 0.78 5.35
CA ILE A 84 15.93 0.64 6.53
C ILE A 84 16.63 1.30 7.72
N ILE A 85 15.95 2.24 8.34
CA ILE A 85 16.47 3.03 9.46
C ILE A 85 16.01 2.40 10.78
N LYS A 86 16.92 2.17 11.71
CA LYS A 86 16.58 1.77 13.09
C LYS A 86 16.46 3.02 13.97
N ASP A 87 15.25 3.25 14.49
CA ASP A 87 15.00 4.35 15.44
C ASP A 87 15.47 3.94 16.85
N PRO A 88 16.43 4.68 17.45
CA PRO A 88 16.89 4.35 18.78
C PRO A 88 15.94 4.80 19.91
N LYS A 89 14.89 5.57 19.59
CA LYS A 89 14.01 6.22 20.57
C LYS A 89 12.59 5.69 20.54
N ASN A 90 12.10 5.35 19.36
CA ASN A 90 10.71 4.90 19.17
C ASN A 90 10.67 3.41 18.85
N PRO A 91 9.68 2.67 19.39
CA PRO A 91 9.48 1.25 19.05
C PRO A 91 9.02 1.09 17.61
N SER A 92 9.10 -0.11 17.08
CA SER A 92 8.47 -0.50 15.82
C SER A 92 6.95 -0.27 15.85
N GLY A 93 6.37 -0.01 14.69
CA GLY A 93 4.92 0.12 14.55
C GLY A 93 4.19 -1.18 14.86
N VAL A 94 3.05 -1.08 15.55
CA VAL A 94 2.22 -2.22 15.96
C VAL A 94 0.76 -1.91 15.67
N ALA A 95 0.02 -2.91 15.14
CA ALA A 95 -1.43 -2.90 15.09
C ALA A 95 -1.99 -3.93 16.07
N LEU A 96 -2.86 -3.50 16.98
CA LEU A 96 -3.63 -4.38 17.85
C LEU A 96 -4.99 -4.63 17.21
N ILE A 97 -5.27 -5.89 16.85
CA ILE A 97 -6.44 -6.28 16.08
C ILE A 97 -7.23 -7.34 16.87
N THR A 98 -8.47 -7.03 17.21
CA THR A 98 -9.40 -8.03 17.75
C THR A 98 -10.40 -8.38 16.66
N VAL A 99 -10.61 -9.68 16.42
CA VAL A 99 -11.57 -10.21 15.43
C VAL A 99 -12.54 -11.14 16.11
N ASP A 100 -13.84 -10.94 15.88
CA ASP A 100 -14.87 -11.83 16.41
C ASP A 100 -15.20 -13.02 15.48
N GLU A 101 -16.11 -13.89 15.92
CA GLU A 101 -16.53 -15.08 15.15
C GLU A 101 -17.30 -14.74 13.86
N ASN A 102 -17.84 -13.53 13.73
CA ASN A 102 -18.52 -13.03 12.54
C ASN A 102 -17.56 -12.34 11.56
N GLY A 103 -16.28 -12.18 11.95
CA GLY A 103 -15.27 -11.45 11.16
C GLY A 103 -15.27 -9.94 11.37
N GLU A 104 -16.10 -9.43 12.30
CA GLU A 104 -16.04 -8.02 12.70
C GLU A 104 -14.72 -7.74 13.45
N ASN A 105 -14.12 -6.59 13.20
CA ASN A 105 -12.83 -6.27 13.80
C ASN A 105 -12.81 -4.90 14.47
N SER A 106 -11.88 -4.76 15.42
CA SER A 106 -11.49 -3.50 16.04
C SER A 106 -9.98 -3.39 15.96
N ILE A 107 -9.48 -2.29 15.40
CA ILE A 107 -8.07 -2.07 15.13
C ILE A 107 -7.60 -0.78 15.77
N VAL A 108 -6.50 -0.86 16.51
CA VAL A 108 -5.75 0.29 17.02
C VAL A 108 -4.32 0.20 16.53
N VAL A 109 -3.85 1.24 15.85
CA VAL A 109 -2.48 1.31 15.34
C VAL A 109 -1.67 2.27 16.18
N ALA A 110 -0.55 1.78 16.72
CA ALA A 110 0.51 2.59 17.28
C ALA A 110 1.60 2.74 16.20
N PRO A 111 1.76 3.91 15.57
CA PRO A 111 2.67 4.06 14.43
C PRO A 111 4.15 3.87 14.81
N GLY A 112 4.52 4.14 16.06
CA GLY A 112 5.90 4.02 16.51
C GLY A 112 6.87 4.79 15.61
N SER A 113 7.94 4.12 15.20
CA SER A 113 8.97 4.67 14.30
C SER A 113 8.45 5.08 12.93
N ASN A 114 7.38 4.44 12.40
CA ASN A 114 6.77 4.89 11.14
C ASN A 114 6.36 6.35 11.18
N GLY A 115 5.78 6.79 12.31
CA GLY A 115 5.33 8.18 12.51
C GLY A 115 6.47 9.19 12.63
N THR A 116 7.72 8.73 12.70
CA THR A 116 8.92 9.58 12.80
C THR A 116 9.82 9.52 11.57
N LEU A 117 9.44 8.75 10.54
CA LEU A 117 10.16 8.75 9.27
C LEU A 117 10.06 10.15 8.63
N SER A 118 11.18 10.83 8.51
CA SER A 118 11.25 12.23 8.08
C SER A 118 12.09 12.39 6.81
N ALA A 119 12.02 13.57 6.20
CA ALA A 119 12.85 13.92 5.05
C ALA A 119 14.37 13.78 5.34
N TYR A 120 14.78 13.99 6.60
CA TYR A 120 16.18 13.85 7.01
C TYR A 120 16.66 12.39 7.05
N ASP A 121 15.74 11.45 7.17
CA ASP A 121 16.02 10.02 7.16
C ASP A 121 16.18 9.47 5.73
N ILE A 122 15.73 10.23 4.70
CA ILE A 122 15.78 9.80 3.30
C ILE A 122 17.11 10.21 2.67
N GLU A 123 17.97 9.23 2.43
CA GLU A 123 19.29 9.48 1.83
C GLU A 123 19.18 9.96 0.39
N ASP A 124 19.99 10.94 0.01
CA ASP A 124 20.04 11.48 -1.36
C ASP A 124 20.36 10.40 -2.42
N GLU A 125 21.01 9.32 -2.00
CA GLU A 125 21.35 8.21 -2.88
C GLU A 125 20.10 7.47 -3.40
N ILE A 126 19.00 7.46 -2.64
CA ILE A 126 17.70 6.92 -3.06
C ILE A 126 17.22 7.59 -4.36
N PHE A 127 17.52 8.88 -4.51
CA PHE A 127 17.12 9.65 -5.68
C PHE A 127 18.16 9.60 -6.83
N ARG A 128 19.27 8.87 -6.69
CA ARG A 128 20.18 8.54 -7.79
C ARG A 128 19.59 7.39 -8.60
N THR A 129 18.60 7.71 -9.40
CA THR A 129 17.70 6.79 -10.08
C THR A 129 17.83 6.93 -11.59
N ASP A 130 17.39 5.90 -12.32
CA ASP A 130 17.09 6.02 -13.73
C ASP A 130 15.71 6.65 -13.94
N LYS A 131 15.49 7.35 -15.07
CA LYS A 131 14.21 8.04 -15.39
C LYS A 131 12.96 7.17 -15.30
N ASN A 132 13.10 5.86 -15.36
CA ASN A 132 11.99 4.92 -15.33
C ASN A 132 11.77 4.30 -13.96
N ASP A 133 12.61 4.60 -12.97
CA ASP A 133 12.42 4.10 -11.61
C ASP A 133 11.12 4.64 -11.01
N LEU A 134 10.49 3.84 -10.18
CA LEU A 134 9.18 4.10 -9.59
C LEU A 134 9.32 4.32 -8.09
N PHE A 135 8.66 5.36 -7.58
CA PHE A 135 8.45 5.56 -6.15
C PHE A 135 7.02 5.16 -5.81
N LEU A 136 6.87 4.21 -4.89
CA LEU A 136 5.56 3.71 -4.41
C LEU A 136 5.40 4.06 -2.94
N MET A 137 4.38 4.85 -2.61
CA MET A 137 4.14 5.36 -1.26
C MET A 137 2.70 5.15 -0.80
N GLN A 138 2.50 5.21 0.52
CA GLN A 138 1.21 5.18 1.20
C GLN A 138 1.19 6.27 2.28
N LEU A 139 0.13 6.33 3.11
CA LEU A 139 -0.06 7.41 4.08
C LEU A 139 0.00 6.93 5.55
N GLU A 140 0.69 5.81 5.82
CA GLU A 140 1.01 5.36 7.19
C GLU A 140 2.34 5.92 7.72
N ILE A 141 2.94 6.85 6.99
CA ILE A 141 4.09 7.66 7.37
C ILE A 141 3.71 9.14 7.31
N PRO A 142 4.50 10.07 7.87
CA PRO A 142 4.17 11.49 7.82
C PRO A 142 3.94 12.00 6.40
N VAL A 143 2.81 12.68 6.17
CA VAL A 143 2.45 13.25 4.85
C VAL A 143 3.53 14.20 4.35
N THR A 144 4.17 14.96 5.25
CA THR A 144 5.29 15.85 4.91
C THR A 144 6.48 15.10 4.30
N THR A 145 6.72 13.86 4.71
CA THR A 145 7.75 13.00 4.11
C THR A 145 7.32 12.53 2.72
N VAL A 146 6.05 12.18 2.56
CA VAL A 146 5.48 11.80 1.25
C VAL A 146 5.58 12.99 0.28
N GLU A 147 5.23 14.21 0.71
CA GLU A 147 5.35 15.43 -0.08
C GLU A 147 6.80 15.70 -0.50
N PHE A 148 7.75 15.62 0.44
CA PHE A 148 9.17 15.78 0.15
C PHE A 148 9.67 14.79 -0.90
N VAL A 149 9.34 13.51 -0.73
CA VAL A 149 9.77 12.45 -1.67
C VAL A 149 9.14 12.65 -3.04
N ALA A 150 7.85 12.99 -3.09
CA ALA A 150 7.13 13.19 -4.35
C ALA A 150 7.72 14.35 -5.16
N ASP A 151 7.97 15.49 -4.53
CA ASP A 151 8.61 16.66 -5.15
C ASP A 151 10.02 16.33 -5.66
N ARG A 152 10.83 15.66 -4.81
CA ARG A 152 12.19 15.29 -5.15
C ARG A 152 12.24 14.27 -6.30
N ALA A 153 11.37 13.29 -6.31
CA ALA A 153 11.26 12.28 -7.36
C ALA A 153 10.79 12.91 -8.68
N MET A 154 9.75 13.76 -8.66
CA MET A 154 9.26 14.48 -9.82
C MET A 154 10.34 15.38 -10.43
N SER A 155 11.10 16.10 -9.61
CA SER A 155 12.19 16.98 -10.08
C SER A 155 13.29 16.22 -10.83
N ARG A 156 13.34 14.89 -10.70
CA ARG A 156 14.26 13.99 -11.41
C ARG A 156 13.58 13.17 -12.50
N GLU A 157 12.37 13.55 -12.88
CA GLU A 157 11.55 12.88 -13.89
C GLU A 157 11.20 11.42 -13.56
N ASN A 158 11.21 11.06 -12.26
CA ASN A 158 10.75 9.77 -11.79
C ASN A 158 9.23 9.72 -11.65
N ARG A 159 8.67 8.53 -11.73
CA ARG A 159 7.23 8.30 -11.59
C ARG A 159 6.87 8.00 -10.15
N VAL A 160 5.92 8.76 -9.61
CA VAL A 160 5.42 8.60 -8.24
C VAL A 160 4.03 7.98 -8.26
N ILE A 161 3.88 6.84 -7.59
CA ILE A 161 2.61 6.14 -7.36
C ILE A 161 2.25 6.34 -5.89
N LEU A 162 1.07 6.87 -5.62
CA LEU A 162 0.54 7.02 -4.28
C LEU A 162 -0.72 6.15 -4.11
N ASN A 163 -0.66 5.22 -3.17
CA ASN A 163 -1.86 4.62 -2.60
C ASN A 163 -2.29 5.48 -1.40
N PRO A 164 -3.39 6.26 -1.49
CA PRO A 164 -3.76 7.25 -0.49
C PRO A 164 -4.46 6.61 0.72
N ALA A 165 -3.85 5.59 1.29
CA ALA A 165 -4.35 4.77 2.39
C ALA A 165 -3.44 4.85 3.64
N PRO A 166 -3.99 5.13 4.84
CA PRO A 166 -5.36 5.60 5.09
C PRO A 166 -5.58 7.01 4.52
N ALA A 167 -6.82 7.34 4.14
CA ALA A 167 -7.11 8.61 3.51
C ALA A 167 -6.80 9.81 4.42
N HIS A 168 -6.06 10.76 3.86
CA HIS A 168 -5.75 12.06 4.45
C HIS A 168 -6.01 13.17 3.46
N TYR A 169 -6.10 14.41 3.95
CA TYR A 169 -6.06 15.58 3.07
C TYR A 169 -4.72 15.61 2.33
N LEU A 170 -4.76 15.80 1.02
CA LEU A 170 -3.58 15.95 0.16
C LEU A 170 -3.55 17.36 -0.42
N SER A 171 -2.38 17.99 -0.39
CA SER A 171 -2.18 19.29 -1.01
C SER A 171 -2.26 19.18 -2.53
N ASP A 172 -2.69 20.25 -3.19
CA ASP A 172 -2.72 20.29 -4.66
C ASP A 172 -1.30 20.19 -5.25
N ASP A 173 -0.27 20.60 -4.50
CA ASP A 173 1.11 20.48 -4.93
C ASP A 173 1.59 19.02 -4.90
N LEU A 174 1.22 18.25 -3.87
CA LEU A 174 1.48 16.80 -3.87
C LEU A 174 0.76 16.12 -5.05
N LEU A 175 -0.52 16.45 -5.29
CA LEU A 175 -1.29 15.83 -6.37
C LEU A 175 -0.67 16.06 -7.75
N LYS A 176 -0.07 17.24 -8.01
CA LYS A 176 0.65 17.54 -9.25
C LYS A 176 1.93 16.72 -9.44
N CYS A 177 2.53 16.23 -8.34
CA CYS A 177 3.73 15.38 -8.40
C CYS A 177 3.42 13.93 -8.77
N LEU A 178 2.14 13.52 -8.73
CA LEU A 178 1.78 12.12 -8.88
C LEU A 178 1.64 11.70 -10.35
N TYR A 179 2.44 10.71 -10.74
CA TYR A 179 2.20 9.95 -11.97
C TYR A 179 0.90 9.15 -11.88
N LEU A 180 0.60 8.58 -10.69
CA LEU A 180 -0.56 7.72 -10.49
C LEU A 180 -1.05 7.79 -9.04
N ILE A 181 -2.36 7.83 -8.86
CA ILE A 181 -3.02 7.66 -7.55
C ILE A 181 -4.02 6.50 -7.61
N THR A 182 -4.10 5.70 -6.51
CA THR A 182 -4.91 4.47 -6.47
C THR A 182 -5.84 4.42 -5.26
N PRO A 183 -6.80 5.35 -5.10
CA PRO A 183 -7.77 5.29 -4.02
C PRO A 183 -8.78 4.15 -4.21
N ASN A 184 -9.32 3.62 -3.10
CA ASN A 184 -10.55 2.84 -3.08
C ASN A 184 -11.77 3.78 -3.06
N GLU A 185 -13.00 3.23 -2.98
CA GLU A 185 -14.25 3.99 -2.97
C GLU A 185 -14.29 5.02 -1.84
N THR A 186 -13.94 4.60 -0.63
CA THR A 186 -13.96 5.47 0.57
C THR A 186 -12.88 6.55 0.50
N GLU A 187 -11.68 6.18 0.09
CA GLU A 187 -10.56 7.11 -0.08
C GLU A 187 -10.87 8.14 -1.18
N ALA A 188 -11.45 7.69 -2.30
CA ALA A 188 -11.89 8.58 -3.37
C ALA A 188 -12.98 9.55 -2.90
N GLU A 189 -13.94 9.09 -2.08
CA GLU A 189 -14.97 9.96 -1.49
C GLU A 189 -14.35 11.02 -0.58
N ILE A 190 -13.42 10.63 0.30
CA ILE A 190 -12.72 11.57 1.21
C ILE A 190 -11.91 12.61 0.43
N LEU A 191 -11.20 12.19 -0.62
CA LEU A 191 -10.35 13.08 -1.43
C LEU A 191 -11.15 14.01 -2.35
N THR A 192 -12.33 13.56 -2.79
CA THR A 192 -13.09 14.28 -3.82
C THR A 192 -14.43 14.84 -3.34
N GLY A 193 -14.97 14.34 -2.23
CA GLY A 193 -16.34 14.62 -1.80
C GLY A 193 -17.40 13.94 -2.68
N ILE A 194 -17.01 13.01 -3.56
CA ILE A 194 -17.92 12.29 -4.45
C ILE A 194 -18.03 10.85 -3.97
N LYS A 195 -19.24 10.45 -3.55
CA LYS A 195 -19.51 9.07 -3.15
C LYS A 195 -19.44 8.15 -4.37
N VAL A 196 -18.51 7.20 -4.31
CA VAL A 196 -18.27 6.24 -5.39
C VAL A 196 -19.14 5.00 -5.17
N GLN A 197 -20.06 4.72 -6.09
CA GLN A 197 -21.01 3.61 -6.01
C GLN A 197 -21.10 2.81 -7.32
N ASP A 198 -20.66 3.39 -8.42
CA ASP A 198 -20.74 2.82 -9.78
C ASP A 198 -19.65 3.42 -10.69
N GLU A 199 -19.59 2.95 -11.93
CA GLU A 199 -18.66 3.43 -12.95
C GLU A 199 -18.79 4.94 -13.21
N THR A 200 -20.03 5.47 -13.21
CA THR A 200 -20.28 6.89 -13.48
C THR A 200 -19.70 7.78 -12.37
N THR A 201 -19.93 7.40 -11.12
CA THR A 201 -19.43 8.15 -9.95
C THR A 201 -17.92 7.98 -9.78
N ALA A 202 -17.38 6.79 -10.09
CA ALA A 202 -15.94 6.56 -10.16
C ALA A 202 -15.28 7.45 -11.22
N GLY A 203 -15.89 7.57 -12.40
CA GLY A 203 -15.43 8.47 -13.45
C GLY A 203 -15.39 9.94 -13.03
N LYS A 204 -16.43 10.40 -12.32
CA LYS A 204 -16.48 11.79 -11.79
C LYS A 204 -15.39 12.04 -10.73
N ALA A 205 -15.18 11.08 -9.82
CA ALA A 205 -14.14 11.18 -8.80
C ALA A 205 -12.74 11.17 -9.44
N ALA A 206 -12.50 10.27 -10.40
CA ALA A 206 -11.25 10.20 -11.15
C ALA A 206 -10.96 11.50 -11.91
N ALA A 207 -11.95 12.06 -12.61
CA ALA A 207 -11.83 13.33 -13.32
C ALA A 207 -11.49 14.49 -12.37
N LYS A 208 -12.07 14.51 -11.16
CA LYS A 208 -11.76 15.54 -10.16
C LYS A 208 -10.31 15.47 -9.69
N LEU A 209 -9.76 14.28 -9.45
CA LEU A 209 -8.34 14.08 -9.08
C LEU A 209 -7.41 14.43 -10.27
N HIS A 210 -7.77 14.02 -11.47
CA HIS A 210 -7.02 14.35 -12.68
C HIS A 210 -6.96 15.88 -12.92
N ASN A 211 -8.07 16.60 -12.74
CA ASN A 211 -8.14 18.04 -12.88
C ASN A 211 -7.32 18.79 -11.80
N LYS A 212 -6.98 18.14 -10.69
CA LYS A 212 -6.07 18.64 -9.66
C LYS A 212 -4.60 18.40 -9.99
N GLY A 213 -4.29 17.74 -11.11
CA GLY A 213 -2.93 17.57 -11.61
C GLY A 213 -2.40 16.15 -11.61
N VAL A 214 -3.13 15.17 -11.07
CA VAL A 214 -2.71 13.76 -11.11
C VAL A 214 -2.74 13.25 -12.56
N GLN A 215 -1.64 12.67 -13.03
CA GLN A 215 -1.52 12.25 -14.42
C GLN A 215 -2.42 11.06 -14.77
N ASN A 216 -2.50 10.05 -13.89
CA ASN A 216 -3.33 8.87 -14.06
C ASN A 216 -4.09 8.57 -12.76
N VAL A 217 -5.33 8.12 -12.85
CA VAL A 217 -6.14 7.77 -11.68
C VAL A 217 -6.71 6.38 -11.86
N ILE A 218 -6.54 5.52 -10.85
CA ILE A 218 -7.17 4.21 -10.78
C ILE A 218 -7.98 4.18 -9.49
N ILE A 219 -9.30 3.98 -9.57
CA ILE A 219 -10.16 3.80 -8.41
C ILE A 219 -10.48 2.31 -8.29
N THR A 220 -10.02 1.69 -7.21
CA THR A 220 -10.31 0.27 -6.95
C THR A 220 -11.72 0.12 -6.38
N LEU A 221 -12.47 -0.86 -6.89
CA LEU A 221 -13.90 -1.09 -6.60
C LEU A 221 -14.13 -2.54 -6.12
N GLY A 222 -13.19 -3.06 -5.35
CA GLY A 222 -13.24 -4.40 -4.77
C GLY A 222 -13.56 -5.48 -5.82
N ALA A 223 -14.64 -6.22 -5.61
CA ALA A 223 -15.05 -7.31 -6.49
C ALA A 223 -15.50 -6.84 -7.89
N SER A 224 -15.73 -5.55 -8.11
CA SER A 224 -16.07 -4.98 -9.41
C SER A 224 -14.84 -4.69 -10.28
N GLY A 225 -13.64 -4.73 -9.71
CA GLY A 225 -12.40 -4.43 -10.42
C GLY A 225 -11.89 -3.01 -10.16
N ALA A 226 -11.51 -2.29 -11.21
CA ALA A 226 -10.97 -0.93 -11.05
C ALA A 226 -11.40 -0.02 -12.20
N TYR A 227 -11.73 1.23 -11.90
CA TYR A 227 -11.93 2.28 -12.89
C TYR A 227 -10.60 2.96 -13.21
N VAL A 228 -10.31 3.13 -14.48
CA VAL A 228 -9.05 3.74 -14.97
C VAL A 228 -9.36 5.01 -15.74
N LEU A 229 -8.69 6.11 -15.35
CA LEU A 229 -8.59 7.34 -16.13
C LEU A 229 -7.11 7.61 -16.44
N SER A 230 -6.73 7.48 -17.72
CA SER A 230 -5.33 7.65 -18.17
C SER A 230 -5.31 8.06 -19.65
N GLY A 231 -4.89 9.28 -19.95
CA GLY A 231 -4.93 9.82 -21.31
C GLY A 231 -6.34 9.74 -21.90
N ASN A 232 -6.50 8.98 -22.98
CA ASN A 232 -7.80 8.78 -23.63
C ASN A 232 -8.58 7.57 -23.08
N ILE A 233 -8.09 6.90 -22.05
CA ILE A 233 -8.71 5.74 -21.43
C ILE A 233 -9.58 6.23 -20.27
N ALA A 234 -10.87 5.89 -20.29
CA ALA A 234 -11.82 6.18 -19.22
C ALA A 234 -12.82 5.03 -19.16
N LYS A 235 -12.52 3.97 -18.37
CA LYS A 235 -13.34 2.75 -18.35
C LYS A 235 -13.11 1.88 -17.13
N MET A 236 -14.04 0.98 -16.87
CA MET A 236 -13.88 -0.14 -15.95
C MET A 236 -12.98 -1.23 -16.54
N ILE A 237 -12.10 -1.77 -15.70
CA ILE A 237 -11.36 -3.01 -15.94
C ILE A 237 -11.85 -4.03 -14.91
N PRO A 238 -12.64 -5.03 -15.33
CA PRO A 238 -13.25 -5.99 -14.41
C PRO A 238 -12.21 -6.93 -13.82
N VAL A 239 -12.54 -7.52 -12.69
CA VAL A 239 -11.80 -8.60 -12.05
C VAL A 239 -12.46 -9.94 -12.33
N ILE A 240 -11.69 -11.03 -12.34
CA ILE A 240 -12.26 -12.39 -12.39
C ILE A 240 -12.84 -12.68 -11.00
N PRO A 241 -14.16 -12.97 -10.89
CA PRO A 241 -14.78 -13.26 -9.61
C PRO A 241 -14.16 -14.49 -8.93
N VAL A 242 -13.84 -14.35 -7.66
CA VAL A 242 -13.32 -15.44 -6.81
C VAL A 242 -14.07 -15.47 -5.47
N LYS A 243 -14.06 -16.62 -4.81
CA LYS A 243 -14.59 -16.70 -3.44
C LYS A 243 -13.53 -16.17 -2.48
N ALA A 244 -13.77 -14.99 -1.93
CA ALA A 244 -12.87 -14.39 -0.95
C ALA A 244 -12.89 -15.19 0.38
N VAL A 245 -11.71 -15.35 0.96
CA VAL A 245 -11.46 -15.93 2.28
C VAL A 245 -11.06 -14.83 3.25
N ASP A 246 -10.17 -13.92 2.80
CA ASP A 246 -9.66 -12.79 3.56
C ASP A 246 -9.29 -11.66 2.59
N THR A 247 -9.84 -10.47 2.80
CA THR A 247 -9.58 -9.30 1.94
C THR A 247 -8.46 -8.40 2.47
N THR A 248 -7.83 -8.80 3.57
CA THR A 248 -6.71 -8.05 4.17
C THR A 248 -5.60 -7.85 3.15
N ALA A 249 -5.09 -6.63 3.04
CA ALA A 249 -4.02 -6.23 2.14
C ALA A 249 -4.26 -6.47 0.63
N ALA A 250 -5.51 -6.73 0.18
CA ALA A 250 -5.80 -6.88 -1.25
C ALA A 250 -5.40 -5.64 -2.06
N GLY A 251 -5.64 -4.44 -1.51
CA GLY A 251 -5.19 -3.17 -2.09
C GLY A 251 -3.67 -3.03 -2.12
N ASP A 252 -2.96 -3.57 -1.11
CA ASP A 252 -1.50 -3.54 -1.08
C ASP A 252 -0.92 -4.48 -2.15
N VAL A 253 -1.48 -5.68 -2.28
CA VAL A 253 -1.09 -6.64 -3.34
C VAL A 253 -1.38 -6.05 -4.72
N PHE A 254 -2.53 -5.38 -4.90
CA PHE A 254 -2.86 -4.67 -6.13
C PHE A 254 -1.78 -3.62 -6.46
N ASN A 255 -1.42 -2.76 -5.51
CA ASN A 255 -0.44 -1.69 -5.72
C ASN A 255 0.97 -2.21 -5.98
N GLY A 256 1.43 -3.23 -5.25
CA GLY A 256 2.71 -3.90 -5.49
C GLY A 256 2.78 -4.51 -6.89
N ALA A 257 1.73 -5.23 -7.30
CA ALA A 257 1.62 -5.82 -8.64
C ALA A 257 1.56 -4.76 -9.75
N LEU A 258 0.80 -3.69 -9.53
CA LEU A 258 0.69 -2.55 -10.44
C LEU A 258 2.06 -1.91 -10.69
N ALA A 259 2.81 -1.65 -9.61
CA ALA A 259 4.16 -1.09 -9.71
C ALA A 259 5.10 -2.02 -10.50
N VAL A 260 5.03 -3.34 -10.30
CA VAL A 260 5.81 -4.31 -11.08
C VAL A 260 5.45 -4.22 -12.56
N ALA A 261 4.17 -4.29 -12.90
CA ALA A 261 3.72 -4.25 -14.29
C ALA A 261 4.15 -2.95 -15.01
N ILE A 262 4.04 -1.79 -14.31
CA ILE A 262 4.50 -0.50 -14.84
C ILE A 262 6.03 -0.48 -14.99
N SER A 263 6.79 -1.07 -14.05
CA SER A 263 8.25 -1.16 -14.13
C SER A 263 8.74 -2.04 -15.28
N GLU A 264 7.91 -3.00 -15.70
CA GLU A 264 8.12 -3.84 -16.90
C GLU A 264 7.77 -3.11 -18.21
N GLY A 265 7.24 -1.89 -18.15
CA GLY A 265 6.85 -1.12 -19.32
C GLY A 265 5.48 -1.47 -19.89
N LYS A 266 4.62 -2.19 -19.13
CA LYS A 266 3.25 -2.48 -19.53
C LYS A 266 2.42 -1.19 -19.60
N LYS A 267 1.46 -1.16 -20.53
CA LYS A 267 0.45 -0.09 -20.58
C LYS A 267 -0.43 -0.16 -19.32
N ILE A 268 -0.99 0.98 -18.91
CA ILE A 268 -1.80 1.07 -17.68
C ILE A 268 -2.93 0.03 -17.65
N GLU A 269 -3.62 -0.21 -18.75
CA GLU A 269 -4.68 -1.21 -18.81
C GLU A 269 -4.17 -2.64 -18.53
N GLU A 270 -3.06 -3.02 -19.14
CA GLU A 270 -2.41 -4.32 -18.93
C GLU A 270 -1.88 -4.44 -17.49
N ALA A 271 -1.36 -3.33 -16.95
CA ALA A 271 -0.88 -3.28 -15.57
C ALA A 271 -2.02 -3.46 -14.56
N VAL A 272 -3.20 -2.84 -14.80
CA VAL A 272 -4.39 -3.04 -13.96
C VAL A 272 -4.93 -4.46 -14.06
N VAL A 273 -4.97 -5.06 -15.27
CA VAL A 273 -5.37 -6.48 -15.43
C VAL A 273 -4.46 -7.39 -14.61
N PHE A 274 -3.15 -7.15 -14.67
CA PHE A 274 -2.16 -7.91 -13.90
C PHE A 274 -2.34 -7.72 -12.39
N ALA A 275 -2.55 -6.48 -11.94
CA ALA A 275 -2.77 -6.14 -10.53
C ALA A 275 -4.09 -6.74 -10.00
N ASN A 276 -5.18 -6.67 -10.77
CA ASN A 276 -6.45 -7.30 -10.44
C ASN A 276 -6.29 -8.83 -10.25
N LYS A 277 -5.51 -9.49 -11.12
CA LYS A 277 -5.26 -10.93 -11.02
C LYS A 277 -4.48 -11.28 -9.73
N ALA A 278 -3.43 -10.51 -9.41
CA ALA A 278 -2.67 -10.69 -8.19
C ALA A 278 -3.54 -10.51 -6.93
N ALA A 279 -4.33 -9.44 -6.88
CA ALA A 279 -5.26 -9.17 -5.78
C ALA A 279 -6.36 -10.26 -5.68
N SER A 280 -6.87 -10.76 -6.80
CA SER A 280 -7.84 -11.87 -6.79
C SER A 280 -7.28 -13.15 -6.20
N ILE A 281 -6.01 -13.46 -6.44
CA ILE A 281 -5.35 -14.61 -5.81
C ILE A 281 -5.17 -14.36 -4.32
N SER A 282 -4.73 -13.18 -3.90
CA SER A 282 -4.48 -12.88 -2.49
C SER A 282 -5.73 -13.04 -1.64
N VAL A 283 -6.89 -12.56 -2.09
CA VAL A 283 -8.14 -12.66 -1.31
C VAL A 283 -8.65 -14.09 -1.11
N THR A 284 -8.10 -15.08 -1.80
CA THR A 284 -8.40 -16.51 -1.58
C THR A 284 -7.59 -17.14 -0.44
N ARG A 285 -6.72 -16.37 0.22
CA ARG A 285 -5.76 -16.81 1.25
C ARG A 285 -5.88 -15.93 2.49
N MET A 286 -5.50 -16.50 3.64
CA MET A 286 -5.45 -15.76 4.90
C MET A 286 -4.19 -14.90 5.02
N GLY A 287 -4.35 -13.74 5.65
CA GLY A 287 -3.27 -12.86 6.08
C GLY A 287 -2.85 -11.81 5.04
N ALA A 288 -2.05 -10.84 5.45
CA ALA A 288 -1.56 -9.73 4.63
C ALA A 288 -0.42 -10.17 3.69
N GLN A 289 0.82 -10.12 4.16
CA GLN A 289 1.97 -10.53 3.34
C GLN A 289 1.92 -12.00 2.94
N ALA A 290 1.39 -12.88 3.82
CA ALA A 290 1.30 -14.31 3.54
C ALA A 290 0.41 -14.62 2.33
N SER A 291 -0.60 -13.79 2.04
CA SER A 291 -1.54 -13.98 0.93
C SER A 291 -0.99 -13.59 -0.44
N ALA A 292 0.03 -12.71 -0.47
CA ALA A 292 0.59 -12.18 -1.71
C ALA A 292 1.15 -13.30 -2.61
N PRO A 293 0.72 -13.38 -3.88
CA PRO A 293 1.12 -14.45 -4.79
C PRO A 293 2.56 -14.27 -5.28
N TYR A 294 3.18 -15.39 -5.66
CA TYR A 294 4.42 -15.39 -6.41
C TYR A 294 4.16 -15.26 -7.92
N ARG A 295 5.15 -14.77 -8.68
CA ARG A 295 5.04 -14.53 -10.13
C ARG A 295 4.53 -15.76 -10.92
N LYS A 296 4.95 -16.96 -10.55
CA LYS A 296 4.57 -18.22 -11.22
C LYS A 296 3.08 -18.57 -11.08
N GLU A 297 2.34 -17.84 -10.22
CA GLU A 297 0.93 -18.10 -9.93
C GLU A 297 0.00 -17.15 -10.73
N ILE A 298 0.61 -16.15 -11.43
CA ILE A 298 -0.07 -15.16 -12.26
C ILE A 298 0.18 -15.43 -13.78
#